data_451b4c3480d612e754c478e8b5e2f3f7
#
_entry.id   451b4c3480d612e754c478e8b5e2f3f7
#
_cell.length_a   1.000
_cell.length_b   1.000
_cell.length_c   1.000
_cell.angle_alpha   90.00
_cell.angle_beta   90.00
_cell.angle_gamma   90.00
#
_symmetry.space_group_name_H-M   'P 1'
#
loop_
_entity.id
_entity.type
_entity.pdbx_description
1 polymer ?
#
loop_
_entity_poly.entity_id
_entity_poly.type
_entity_poly.pdbx_seq_one_letter_code
_entity_poly.pdbx_strand_id
1 'polypeptide(L)'
;MENSTRVLFNGYIDRQANLNGVRSDDVAKSFSVEPAVQQRMEAASMESDDFLKKINVFPVKAQEGQKILIGSKGPIASTNNSSDGPPRRNPVDNHSKEPSTYRCRKTNYDSSSSYSQLDAWSMQPNFQSLISAANARQIALDRIMIGFNGTSYAEVSDRATNPLLQDCGVGWLQKIRNDAPHRIISKVTLTARDEDNKIVAKGTYGNLDAAVFDAKNTLLDSWHRKAPDLVVILSSDLLTSSYFPKLNALSQTNPNSELIAAQLIVSSEKVGGLPVVFAPYMPDDCVLITSLKNLSVYYQLGALRRTIKEEPQYNRVANYQSSNDDFVVEDYGKCAFIDGITFAEAAPASLSVEPDENAGA
;
A
#
# COMPACT_ATOMS: atom_id res chain seq x y z
N MET A 1 18.14 -29.51 14.70
CA MET A 1 17.10 -29.26 15.73
C MET A 1 17.44 -30.10 16.95
N GLU A 2 17.60 -29.49 18.10
CA GLU A 2 17.85 -30.14 19.38
C GLU A 2 16.63 -30.96 19.85
N ASN A 3 16.86 -31.96 20.74
CA ASN A 3 15.76 -32.79 21.22
C ASN A 3 14.73 -32.02 22.04
N SER A 4 15.16 -31.04 22.81
CA SER A 4 14.28 -30.09 23.55
C SER A 4 13.39 -29.29 22.60
N THR A 5 13.96 -28.72 21.56
CA THR A 5 13.25 -27.98 20.50
C THR A 5 12.27 -28.89 19.77
N ARG A 6 12.64 -30.16 19.53
CA ARG A 6 11.76 -31.16 18.89
C ARG A 6 10.46 -31.35 19.66
N VAL A 7 10.53 -31.45 20.99
CA VAL A 7 9.33 -31.61 21.84
C VAL A 7 8.42 -30.38 21.71
N LEU A 8 8.98 -29.17 21.76
CA LEU A 8 8.22 -27.94 21.61
C LEU A 8 7.61 -27.78 20.21
N PHE A 9 8.37 -28.19 19.17
CA PHE A 9 7.89 -28.13 17.81
C PHE A 9 6.77 -29.16 17.55
N ASN A 10 6.88 -30.37 18.08
CA ASN A 10 5.79 -31.36 18.00
C ASN A 10 4.53 -30.84 18.68
N GLY A 11 4.65 -30.19 19.84
CA GLY A 11 3.52 -29.53 20.50
C GLY A 11 2.90 -28.39 19.65
N TYR A 12 3.71 -27.68 18.85
CA TYR A 12 3.21 -26.71 17.88
C TYR A 12 2.42 -27.39 16.74
N ILE A 13 2.93 -28.50 16.19
CA ILE A 13 2.24 -29.27 15.14
C ILE A 13 0.91 -29.82 15.67
N ASP A 14 0.89 -30.41 16.88
CA ASP A 14 -0.33 -30.93 17.51
C ASP A 14 -1.36 -29.84 17.70
N ARG A 15 -0.93 -28.65 18.11
CA ARG A 15 -1.83 -27.50 18.24
C ARG A 15 -2.40 -27.06 16.89
N GLN A 16 -1.58 -27.03 15.82
CA GLN A 16 -2.08 -26.69 14.47
C GLN A 16 -3.08 -27.73 13.98
N ALA A 17 -2.80 -29.02 14.21
CA ALA A 17 -3.68 -30.13 13.88
C ALA A 17 -5.04 -29.99 14.58
N ASN A 18 -5.04 -29.80 15.90
CA ASN A 18 -6.24 -29.65 16.71
C ASN A 18 -7.08 -28.42 16.31
N LEU A 19 -6.43 -27.28 16.02
CA LEU A 19 -7.13 -26.07 15.61
C LEU A 19 -7.86 -26.21 14.27
N ASN A 20 -7.35 -27.08 13.39
CA ASN A 20 -7.88 -27.28 12.04
C ASN A 20 -8.64 -28.60 11.88
N GLY A 21 -8.82 -29.37 12.95
CA GLY A 21 -9.53 -30.66 12.93
C GLY A 21 -8.87 -31.74 12.07
N VAL A 22 -7.52 -31.66 11.90
CA VAL A 22 -6.73 -32.65 11.16
C VAL A 22 -5.85 -33.45 12.11
N ARG A 23 -5.31 -34.59 11.64
CA ARG A 23 -4.35 -35.38 12.42
C ARG A 23 -2.97 -34.73 12.36
N SER A 24 -2.17 -34.87 13.40
CA SER A 24 -0.79 -34.32 13.46
C SER A 24 0.07 -34.78 12.27
N ASP A 25 -0.07 -36.04 11.84
CA ASP A 25 0.64 -36.59 10.68
C ASP A 25 0.20 -35.97 9.34
N ASP A 26 -1.02 -35.46 9.28
CA ASP A 26 -1.58 -34.87 8.06
C ASP A 26 -1.23 -33.37 7.90
N VAL A 27 -0.66 -32.74 8.94
CA VAL A 27 -0.16 -31.34 8.86
C VAL A 27 0.99 -31.22 7.85
N ALA A 28 1.74 -32.30 7.62
CA ALA A 28 2.77 -32.37 6.58
C ALA A 28 2.21 -32.52 5.16
N LYS A 29 0.89 -32.73 5.01
CA LYS A 29 0.16 -32.70 3.74
C LYS A 29 -0.59 -31.38 3.61
N SER A 30 -1.04 -31.02 2.40
CA SER A 30 -1.84 -29.83 2.21
C SER A 30 -3.24 -29.99 2.83
N PHE A 31 -3.59 -29.12 3.77
CA PHE A 31 -4.91 -29.08 4.39
C PHE A 31 -5.58 -27.71 4.22
N SER A 32 -6.90 -27.69 4.26
CA SER A 32 -7.69 -26.46 4.29
C SER A 32 -7.71 -25.94 5.72
N VAL A 33 -7.38 -24.66 5.89
CA VAL A 33 -7.47 -24.02 7.20
C VAL A 33 -8.94 -23.75 7.51
N GLU A 34 -9.35 -24.08 8.75
CA GLU A 34 -10.72 -23.84 9.22
C GLU A 34 -11.05 -22.34 9.16
N PRO A 35 -12.23 -21.92 8.66
CA PRO A 35 -12.58 -20.51 8.48
C PRO A 35 -12.40 -19.64 9.73
N ALA A 36 -12.73 -20.16 10.92
CA ALA A 36 -12.55 -19.44 12.18
C ALA A 36 -11.05 -19.28 12.55
N VAL A 37 -10.20 -20.23 12.16
CA VAL A 37 -8.74 -20.14 12.33
C VAL A 37 -8.16 -19.16 11.30
N GLN A 38 -8.63 -19.22 10.06
CA GLN A 38 -8.25 -18.26 9.01
C GLN A 38 -8.52 -16.83 9.45
N GLN A 39 -9.72 -16.52 9.96
CA GLN A 39 -10.05 -15.18 10.44
C GLN A 39 -9.12 -14.71 11.56
N ARG A 40 -8.73 -15.59 12.49
CA ARG A 40 -7.75 -15.25 13.54
C ARG A 40 -6.34 -15.02 13.00
N MET A 41 -5.92 -15.78 11.99
CA MET A 41 -4.63 -15.57 11.32
C MET A 41 -4.62 -14.24 10.57
N GLU A 42 -5.71 -13.91 9.87
CA GLU A 42 -5.87 -12.63 9.17
C GLU A 42 -5.89 -11.44 10.14
N ALA A 43 -6.60 -11.56 11.27
CA ALA A 43 -6.57 -10.54 12.32
C ALA A 43 -5.16 -10.34 12.89
N ALA A 44 -4.43 -11.42 13.14
CA ALA A 44 -3.04 -11.35 13.61
C ALA A 44 -2.10 -10.71 12.57
N SER A 45 -2.30 -11.01 11.28
CA SER A 45 -1.55 -10.37 10.20
C SER A 45 -1.88 -8.87 10.10
N MET A 46 -3.16 -8.50 10.18
CA MET A 46 -3.61 -7.11 10.18
C MET A 46 -3.04 -6.35 11.38
N GLU A 47 -3.07 -6.94 12.59
CA GLU A 47 -2.55 -6.33 13.81
C GLU A 47 -1.02 -6.22 13.85
N SER A 48 -0.30 -6.92 12.99
CA SER A 48 1.17 -6.92 12.97
C SER A 48 1.78 -5.70 12.30
N ASP A 49 1.00 -4.92 11.55
CA ASP A 49 1.45 -3.71 10.85
C ASP A 49 0.50 -2.53 11.05
N ASP A 50 1.06 -1.35 11.29
CA ASP A 50 0.29 -0.14 11.59
C ASP A 50 -0.48 0.43 10.39
N PHE A 51 -0.05 0.15 9.17
CA PHE A 51 -0.77 0.56 7.97
C PHE A 51 -1.98 -0.36 7.74
N LEU A 52 -1.80 -1.69 7.83
CA LEU A 52 -2.89 -2.65 7.66
C LEU A 52 -4.00 -2.50 8.71
N LYS A 53 -3.67 -2.12 9.96
CA LYS A 53 -4.68 -1.80 10.98
C LYS A 53 -5.64 -0.69 10.58
N LYS A 54 -5.18 0.24 9.76
CA LYS A 54 -5.93 1.44 9.39
C LYS A 54 -6.78 1.26 8.14
N ILE A 55 -6.45 0.32 7.26
CA ILE A 55 -7.22 -0.03 6.06
C ILE A 55 -8.29 -1.10 6.35
N ASN A 56 -8.99 -1.55 5.33
CA ASN A 56 -9.97 -2.64 5.48
C ASN A 56 -9.36 -3.97 5.06
N VAL A 57 -9.67 -5.03 5.82
CA VAL A 57 -9.36 -6.41 5.46
C VAL A 57 -10.65 -7.21 5.57
N PHE A 58 -11.26 -7.59 4.43
CA PHE A 58 -12.58 -8.18 4.38
C PHE A 58 -12.58 -9.64 3.91
N PRO A 59 -13.25 -10.55 4.64
CA PRO A 59 -13.54 -11.89 4.17
C PRO A 59 -14.62 -11.87 3.08
N VAL A 60 -14.38 -12.53 1.96
CA VAL A 60 -15.35 -12.74 0.89
C VAL A 60 -15.57 -14.23 0.67
N LYS A 61 -16.80 -14.63 0.37
CA LYS A 61 -17.15 -16.05 0.14
C LYS A 61 -16.82 -16.49 -1.27
N ALA A 62 -17.17 -15.66 -2.25
CA ALA A 62 -16.93 -15.95 -3.66
C ALA A 62 -15.54 -15.48 -4.08
N GLN A 63 -14.94 -16.17 -5.04
CA GLN A 63 -13.66 -15.75 -5.63
C GLN A 63 -13.80 -14.47 -6.44
N GLU A 64 -14.95 -14.26 -7.06
CA GLU A 64 -15.30 -13.08 -7.84
C GLU A 64 -16.65 -12.55 -7.39
N GLY A 65 -16.81 -11.23 -7.38
CA GLY A 65 -18.06 -10.61 -6.96
C GLY A 65 -18.01 -9.08 -7.09
N GLN A 66 -19.05 -8.46 -6.54
CA GLN A 66 -19.11 -7.00 -6.45
C GLN A 66 -18.45 -6.50 -5.18
N LYS A 67 -17.89 -5.29 -5.22
CA LYS A 67 -17.29 -4.63 -4.06
C LYS A 67 -18.30 -4.46 -2.93
N ILE A 68 -17.83 -4.50 -1.69
CA ILE A 68 -18.67 -4.37 -0.50
C ILE A 68 -19.12 -2.92 -0.30
N LEU A 69 -18.22 -1.96 -0.52
CA LEU A 69 -18.51 -0.53 -0.43
C LEU A 69 -18.70 0.03 -1.85
N ILE A 70 -19.74 0.83 -2.03
CA ILE A 70 -20.11 1.41 -3.33
C ILE A 70 -20.08 2.93 -3.21
N GLY A 71 -19.38 3.60 -4.12
CA GLY A 71 -19.35 5.05 -4.23
C GLY A 71 -20.68 5.64 -4.72
N SER A 72 -20.95 6.90 -4.38
CA SER A 72 -22.11 7.65 -4.84
C SER A 72 -21.80 8.46 -6.09
N LYS A 73 -22.73 8.47 -7.07
CA LYS A 73 -22.54 9.13 -8.38
C LYS A 73 -23.01 10.58 -8.41
N GLY A 74 -23.75 11.04 -7.40
CA GLY A 74 -24.28 12.39 -7.36
C GLY A 74 -25.71 12.51 -6.82
N PRO A 75 -26.36 13.67 -7.00
CA PRO A 75 -27.68 13.92 -6.45
C PRO A 75 -28.77 13.07 -7.11
N ILE A 76 -29.65 12.51 -6.30
CA ILE A 76 -30.83 11.74 -6.72
C ILE A 76 -32.14 12.50 -6.42
N ALA A 77 -32.04 13.64 -5.74
CA ALA A 77 -33.21 14.43 -5.39
C ALA A 77 -33.83 15.06 -6.64
N SER A 78 -35.13 14.93 -6.78
CA SER A 78 -35.91 15.59 -7.83
C SER A 78 -37.27 16.00 -7.28
N THR A 79 -37.83 17.10 -7.79
CA THR A 79 -39.20 17.55 -7.50
C THR A 79 -40.08 17.25 -8.70
N ASN A 80 -41.26 16.67 -8.46
CA ASN A 80 -42.26 16.42 -9.48
C ASN A 80 -43.57 17.11 -9.07
N ASN A 81 -44.13 17.93 -9.94
CA ASN A 81 -45.50 18.43 -9.79
C ASN A 81 -46.45 17.46 -10.46
N SER A 82 -47.29 16.80 -9.66
CA SER A 82 -48.26 15.82 -10.13
C SER A 82 -49.66 16.41 -10.43
N SER A 83 -49.78 17.78 -10.40
CA SER A 83 -51.06 18.45 -10.51
C SER A 83 -51.65 18.49 -11.93
N ASP A 84 -50.82 18.38 -12.98
CA ASP A 84 -51.23 18.55 -14.37
C ASP A 84 -51.09 17.27 -15.24
N GLY A 85 -51.27 16.08 -14.66
CA GLY A 85 -51.09 14.79 -15.36
C GLY A 85 -49.68 14.22 -15.18
N PRO A 86 -49.44 12.97 -15.57
CA PRO A 86 -48.37 12.19 -14.95
C PRO A 86 -46.99 12.46 -15.51
N PRO A 87 -46.14 13.29 -14.89
CA PRO A 87 -44.71 13.02 -14.96
C PRO A 87 -44.42 11.87 -13.99
N ARG A 88 -44.24 10.68 -14.55
CA ARG A 88 -43.81 9.52 -13.76
C ARG A 88 -42.43 9.80 -13.13
N ARG A 89 -42.27 9.46 -11.85
CA ARG A 89 -40.96 9.43 -11.23
C ARG A 89 -40.05 8.52 -12.03
N ASN A 90 -38.90 9.05 -12.46
CA ASN A 90 -37.88 8.27 -13.16
C ASN A 90 -36.69 8.07 -12.19
N PRO A 91 -36.59 6.93 -11.51
CA PRO A 91 -35.47 6.64 -10.63
C PRO A 91 -34.19 6.55 -11.45
N VAL A 92 -33.16 7.23 -10.99
CA VAL A 92 -31.83 7.23 -11.59
C VAL A 92 -30.96 6.26 -10.81
N ASP A 93 -30.17 5.44 -11.52
CA ASP A 93 -29.17 4.61 -10.91
C ASP A 93 -28.04 5.49 -10.33
N ASN A 94 -27.88 5.43 -9.01
CA ASN A 94 -26.90 6.23 -8.27
C ASN A 94 -25.54 5.52 -8.11
N HIS A 95 -25.40 4.32 -8.70
CA HIS A 95 -24.14 3.62 -8.61
C HIS A 95 -23.11 4.18 -9.59
N SER A 96 -21.85 4.21 -9.18
CA SER A 96 -20.73 4.62 -10.03
C SER A 96 -20.65 3.75 -11.27
N LYS A 97 -20.29 4.32 -12.42
CA LYS A 97 -20.00 3.57 -13.65
C LYS A 97 -18.63 2.89 -13.62
N GLU A 98 -17.85 3.16 -12.58
CA GLU A 98 -16.53 2.57 -12.40
C GLU A 98 -16.63 1.09 -12.06
N PRO A 99 -15.62 0.28 -12.40
CA PRO A 99 -15.64 -1.16 -12.11
C PRO A 99 -15.91 -1.42 -10.63
N SER A 100 -16.98 -2.15 -10.35
CA SER A 100 -17.42 -2.47 -8.99
C SER A 100 -17.15 -3.93 -8.62
N THR A 101 -16.29 -4.61 -9.38
CA THR A 101 -15.99 -6.04 -9.20
C THR A 101 -14.64 -6.26 -8.55
N TYR A 102 -14.51 -7.37 -7.83
CA TYR A 102 -13.25 -7.90 -7.33
C TYR A 102 -13.03 -9.33 -7.85
N ARG A 103 -11.76 -9.75 -7.89
CA ARG A 103 -11.36 -11.10 -8.25
C ARG A 103 -10.15 -11.54 -7.43
N CYS A 104 -10.39 -12.37 -6.42
CA CYS A 104 -9.32 -12.92 -5.59
C CYS A 104 -8.48 -13.93 -6.39
N ARG A 105 -7.16 -13.71 -6.40
CA ARG A 105 -6.19 -14.55 -7.09
C ARG A 105 -5.30 -15.25 -6.08
N LYS A 106 -4.89 -16.48 -6.41
CA LYS A 106 -4.06 -17.28 -5.53
C LYS A 106 -2.68 -16.65 -5.39
N THR A 107 -2.27 -16.41 -4.15
CA THR A 107 -0.93 -15.94 -3.78
C THR A 107 -0.32 -16.95 -2.81
N ASN A 108 0.94 -17.33 -3.01
CA ASN A 108 1.68 -18.21 -2.14
C ASN A 108 2.56 -17.39 -1.18
N TYR A 109 2.46 -17.68 0.12
CA TYR A 109 3.23 -17.05 1.19
C TYR A 109 4.09 -18.13 1.86
N ASP A 110 5.08 -18.61 1.14
CA ASP A 110 5.92 -19.71 1.59
C ASP A 110 7.08 -19.18 2.43
N SER A 111 7.27 -19.76 3.61
CA SER A 111 8.31 -19.37 4.55
C SER A 111 9.07 -20.59 5.06
N SER A 112 10.29 -20.39 5.53
CA SER A 112 11.05 -21.46 6.16
C SER A 112 11.82 -20.94 7.37
N SER A 113 11.97 -21.79 8.39
CA SER A 113 12.80 -21.53 9.56
C SER A 113 13.89 -22.58 9.66
N SER A 114 15.15 -22.15 9.78
CA SER A 114 16.28 -23.06 9.95
C SER A 114 16.24 -23.74 11.33
N TYR A 115 16.84 -24.89 11.47
CA TYR A 115 16.92 -25.59 12.75
C TYR A 115 17.64 -24.75 13.81
N SER A 116 18.72 -24.04 13.45
CA SER A 116 19.43 -23.15 14.36
C SER A 116 18.56 -22.00 14.86
N GLN A 117 17.70 -21.44 14.00
CA GLN A 117 16.74 -20.41 14.39
C GLN A 117 15.66 -20.94 15.33
N LEU A 118 15.16 -22.15 15.07
CA LEU A 118 14.19 -22.81 15.96
C LEU A 118 14.81 -23.15 17.32
N ASP A 119 16.07 -23.60 17.34
CA ASP A 119 16.79 -23.91 18.57
C ASP A 119 17.01 -22.63 19.43
N ALA A 120 17.36 -21.51 18.80
CA ALA A 120 17.45 -20.21 19.48
C ALA A 120 16.10 -19.73 20.05
N TRP A 121 15.01 -19.91 19.31
CA TRP A 121 13.67 -19.55 19.76
C TRP A 121 13.12 -20.47 20.84
N SER A 122 13.57 -21.74 20.89
CA SER A 122 13.13 -22.70 21.91
C SER A 122 13.46 -22.30 23.36
N MET A 123 14.46 -21.43 23.53
CA MET A 123 14.82 -20.85 24.81
C MET A 123 13.81 -19.79 25.30
N GLN A 124 12.90 -19.32 24.45
CA GLN A 124 11.89 -18.32 24.79
C GLN A 124 10.59 -18.99 25.24
N PRO A 125 9.94 -18.47 26.29
CA PRO A 125 8.68 -19.06 26.80
C PRO A 125 7.53 -19.02 25.77
N ASN A 126 7.62 -18.15 24.76
CA ASN A 126 6.58 -17.92 23.75
C ASN A 126 6.91 -18.54 22.38
N PHE A 127 7.66 -19.64 22.34
CA PHE A 127 8.14 -20.29 21.13
C PHE A 127 7.08 -20.39 20.00
N GLN A 128 5.90 -20.92 20.31
CA GLN A 128 4.82 -21.10 19.31
C GLN A 128 4.27 -19.78 18.78
N SER A 129 4.16 -18.76 19.63
CA SER A 129 3.67 -17.45 19.21
C SER A 129 4.70 -16.68 18.40
N LEU A 130 6.00 -16.85 18.66
CA LEU A 130 7.09 -16.24 17.88
C LEU A 130 7.07 -16.71 16.42
N ILE A 131 6.93 -18.03 16.19
CA ILE A 131 6.84 -18.59 14.82
C ILE A 131 5.63 -18.00 14.10
N SER A 132 4.48 -17.99 14.76
CA SER A 132 3.22 -17.50 14.17
C SER A 132 3.27 -15.99 13.88
N ALA A 133 3.83 -15.20 14.80
CA ALA A 133 3.94 -13.75 14.66
C ALA A 133 4.92 -13.34 13.55
N ALA A 134 6.06 -14.04 13.43
CA ALA A 134 7.02 -13.78 12.35
C ALA A 134 6.38 -14.00 10.97
N ASN A 135 5.64 -15.09 10.79
CA ASN A 135 4.94 -15.39 9.54
C ASN A 135 3.81 -14.36 9.26
N ALA A 136 3.03 -14.01 10.28
CA ALA A 136 1.94 -13.03 10.15
C ALA A 136 2.47 -11.66 9.70
N ARG A 137 3.58 -11.20 10.31
CA ARG A 137 4.21 -9.93 9.95
C ARG A 137 4.74 -9.93 8.51
N GLN A 138 5.38 -11.03 8.07
CA GLN A 138 5.89 -11.10 6.70
C GLN A 138 4.75 -11.09 5.68
N ILE A 139 3.66 -11.83 5.92
CA ILE A 139 2.47 -11.82 5.06
C ILE A 139 1.87 -10.40 5.00
N ALA A 140 1.84 -9.68 6.12
CA ALA A 140 1.37 -8.30 6.18
C ALA A 140 2.20 -7.38 5.27
N LEU A 141 3.53 -7.45 5.36
CA LEU A 141 4.45 -6.67 4.55
C LEU A 141 4.35 -7.01 3.06
N ASP A 142 4.26 -8.31 2.72
CA ASP A 142 4.10 -8.75 1.33
C ASP A 142 2.77 -8.24 0.72
N ARG A 143 1.68 -8.25 1.49
CA ARG A 143 0.41 -7.68 1.05
C ARG A 143 0.49 -6.18 0.80
N ILE A 144 1.15 -5.41 1.66
CA ILE A 144 1.36 -3.99 1.45
C ILE A 144 2.21 -3.77 0.20
N MET A 145 3.28 -4.56 0.04
CA MET A 145 4.18 -4.48 -1.12
C MET A 145 3.42 -4.73 -2.43
N ILE A 146 2.63 -5.80 -2.52
CA ILE A 146 1.78 -6.08 -3.69
C ILE A 146 0.73 -4.99 -3.87
N GLY A 147 0.12 -4.51 -2.78
CA GLY A 147 -0.90 -3.47 -2.79
C GLY A 147 -0.45 -2.17 -3.47
N PHE A 148 0.79 -1.75 -3.24
CA PHE A 148 1.35 -0.54 -3.86
C PHE A 148 2.09 -0.81 -5.17
N ASN A 149 2.81 -1.92 -5.29
CA ASN A 149 3.69 -2.17 -6.43
C ASN A 149 3.15 -3.18 -7.44
N GLY A 150 2.11 -3.95 -7.11
CA GLY A 150 1.55 -4.96 -7.99
C GLY A 150 1.00 -4.38 -9.29
N THR A 151 1.53 -4.82 -10.44
CA THR A 151 1.12 -4.35 -11.77
C THR A 151 0.34 -5.40 -12.56
N SER A 152 0.67 -6.67 -12.33
CA SER A 152 0.13 -7.80 -13.08
C SER A 152 0.03 -9.05 -12.21
N TYR A 153 -0.55 -10.11 -12.76
CA TYR A 153 -0.59 -11.43 -12.13
C TYR A 153 0.02 -12.46 -13.09
N ALA A 154 1.16 -13.01 -12.70
CA ALA A 154 1.81 -14.11 -13.40
C ALA A 154 1.44 -15.45 -12.75
N GLU A 155 1.31 -16.53 -13.52
CA GLU A 155 1.10 -17.88 -12.99
C GLU A 155 2.34 -18.37 -12.20
N VAL A 156 3.52 -17.94 -12.65
CA VAL A 156 4.81 -18.18 -12.00
C VAL A 156 5.49 -16.81 -11.84
N SER A 157 5.67 -16.37 -10.60
CA SER A 157 6.30 -15.10 -10.29
C SER A 157 7.83 -15.21 -10.38
N ASP A 158 8.48 -14.13 -10.84
CA ASP A 158 9.93 -14.01 -10.92
C ASP A 158 10.44 -12.88 -10.03
N ARG A 159 10.95 -13.23 -8.85
CA ARG A 159 11.51 -12.28 -7.89
C ARG A 159 12.79 -11.57 -8.34
N ALA A 160 13.53 -12.15 -9.29
CA ALA A 160 14.75 -11.52 -9.79
C ALA A 160 14.42 -10.31 -10.66
N THR A 161 13.39 -10.43 -11.49
CA THR A 161 12.89 -9.33 -12.33
C THR A 161 11.93 -8.41 -11.57
N ASN A 162 11.14 -8.95 -10.61
CA ASN A 162 10.11 -8.25 -9.87
C ASN A 162 10.38 -8.29 -8.35
N PRO A 163 11.40 -7.58 -7.84
CA PRO A 163 11.82 -7.65 -6.44
C PRO A 163 10.76 -7.08 -5.46
N LEU A 164 9.86 -6.21 -5.94
CA LEU A 164 8.75 -5.64 -5.18
C LEU A 164 7.42 -6.37 -5.44
N LEU A 165 7.46 -7.65 -5.86
CA LEU A 165 6.29 -8.50 -6.11
C LEU A 165 5.30 -7.92 -7.14
N GLN A 166 5.82 -7.21 -8.17
CA GLN A 166 5.02 -6.52 -9.17
C GLN A 166 4.14 -7.45 -10.01
N ASP A 167 4.50 -8.74 -10.07
CA ASP A 167 3.85 -9.80 -10.85
C ASP A 167 2.95 -10.73 -10.00
N CYS A 168 2.80 -10.47 -8.69
CA CYS A 168 2.02 -11.32 -7.79
C CYS A 168 0.55 -10.91 -7.68
N GLY A 169 0.15 -9.76 -8.22
CA GLY A 169 -1.22 -9.25 -8.15
C GLY A 169 -1.36 -7.87 -8.77
N VAL A 170 -2.60 -7.40 -8.94
CA VAL A 170 -2.89 -6.03 -9.35
C VAL A 170 -3.21 -5.22 -8.10
N GLY A 171 -2.29 -4.33 -7.72
CA GLY A 171 -2.39 -3.52 -6.52
C GLY A 171 -3.28 -2.28 -6.69
N TRP A 172 -3.44 -1.50 -5.60
CA TRP A 172 -4.31 -0.32 -5.56
C TRP A 172 -3.90 0.74 -6.59
N LEU A 173 -2.61 1.08 -6.70
CA LEU A 173 -2.14 2.11 -7.64
C LEU A 173 -2.38 1.70 -9.09
N GLN A 174 -2.12 0.43 -9.42
CA GLN A 174 -2.35 -0.08 -10.76
C GLN A 174 -3.85 -0.14 -11.10
N LYS A 175 -4.73 -0.47 -10.14
CA LYS A 175 -6.18 -0.39 -10.34
C LYS A 175 -6.64 1.04 -10.61
N ILE A 176 -6.08 2.05 -9.92
CA ILE A 176 -6.38 3.45 -10.20
C ILE A 176 -5.93 3.82 -11.61
N ARG A 177 -4.74 3.36 -12.06
CA ARG A 177 -4.25 3.59 -13.43
C ARG A 177 -5.16 2.96 -14.50
N ASN A 178 -5.69 1.77 -14.22
CA ASN A 178 -6.53 1.04 -15.17
C ASN A 178 -7.97 1.55 -15.19
N ASP A 179 -8.57 1.76 -14.02
CA ASP A 179 -10.00 1.94 -13.86
C ASP A 179 -10.41 3.42 -13.80
N ALA A 180 -9.51 4.30 -13.32
CA ALA A 180 -9.79 5.72 -13.12
C ALA A 180 -8.64 6.63 -13.59
N PRO A 181 -8.18 6.54 -14.86
CA PRO A 181 -7.07 7.35 -15.36
C PRO A 181 -7.33 8.87 -15.30
N HIS A 182 -8.59 9.28 -15.31
CA HIS A 182 -8.99 10.69 -15.18
C HIS A 182 -8.76 11.28 -13.77
N ARG A 183 -8.40 10.44 -12.80
CA ARG A 183 -8.07 10.84 -11.42
C ARG A 183 -6.57 10.82 -11.15
N ILE A 184 -5.77 10.91 -12.21
CA ILE A 184 -4.31 10.87 -12.15
C ILE A 184 -3.73 12.14 -12.75
N ILE A 185 -2.79 12.75 -12.06
CA ILE A 185 -1.87 13.73 -12.61
C ILE A 185 -0.54 13.03 -12.82
N SER A 186 -0.14 12.88 -14.08
CA SER A 186 1.10 12.18 -14.45
C SER A 186 2.23 13.16 -14.75
N LYS A 187 3.49 12.71 -14.55
CA LYS A 187 4.71 13.45 -14.92
C LYS A 187 4.79 14.82 -14.25
N VAL A 188 4.59 14.85 -12.95
CA VAL A 188 4.71 16.06 -12.15
C VAL A 188 6.18 16.36 -11.91
N THR A 189 6.61 17.59 -12.28
CA THR A 189 7.97 18.04 -12.00
C THR A 189 7.93 19.08 -10.89
N LEU A 190 8.60 18.80 -9.76
CA LEU A 190 8.77 19.74 -8.66
C LEU A 190 9.98 20.63 -8.92
N THR A 191 9.88 21.87 -8.47
CA THR A 191 11.00 22.83 -8.52
C THR A 191 12.16 22.31 -7.68
N ALA A 192 13.33 22.13 -8.31
CA ALA A 192 14.54 21.72 -7.61
C ALA A 192 15.18 22.93 -6.90
N ARG A 193 15.70 22.66 -5.69
CA ARG A 193 16.40 23.63 -4.85
C ARG A 193 17.73 23.04 -4.40
N ASP A 194 18.74 23.91 -4.24
CA ASP A 194 20.01 23.54 -3.63
C ASP A 194 19.90 23.46 -2.10
N GLU A 195 21.03 23.15 -1.46
CA GLU A 195 21.12 23.06 0.01
C GLU A 195 20.83 24.40 0.72
N ASP A 196 21.01 25.53 0.04
CA ASP A 196 20.69 26.87 0.50
C ASP A 196 19.23 27.28 0.19
N ASN A 197 18.39 26.35 -0.30
CA ASN A 197 16.99 26.57 -0.71
C ASN A 197 16.81 27.54 -1.90
N LYS A 198 17.87 27.80 -2.70
CA LYS A 198 17.76 28.58 -3.92
C LYS A 198 17.22 27.69 -5.04
N ILE A 199 16.44 28.27 -5.94
CA ILE A 199 15.87 27.55 -7.08
C ILE A 199 17.00 27.25 -8.08
N VAL A 200 17.25 25.97 -8.32
CA VAL A 200 18.18 25.47 -9.33
C VAL A 200 17.48 25.30 -10.67
N ALA A 201 16.29 24.71 -10.64
CA ALA A 201 15.47 24.54 -11.83
C ALA A 201 13.98 24.64 -11.47
N LYS A 202 13.18 25.27 -12.34
CA LYS A 202 11.72 25.41 -12.14
C LYS A 202 11.00 24.17 -12.66
N GLY A 203 10.12 23.60 -11.84
CA GLY A 203 9.21 22.53 -12.21
C GLY A 203 7.79 23.04 -12.50
N THR A 204 6.90 22.12 -12.80
CA THR A 204 5.46 22.39 -13.00
C THR A 204 4.81 22.92 -11.70
N TYR A 205 5.26 22.41 -10.56
CA TYR A 205 4.83 22.88 -9.24
C TYR A 205 6.02 23.40 -8.42
N GLY A 206 5.79 24.43 -7.65
CA GLY A 206 6.81 25.03 -6.79
C GLY A 206 7.26 24.14 -5.63
N ASN A 207 6.38 23.24 -5.19
CA ASN A 207 6.62 22.30 -4.08
C ASN A 207 5.56 21.19 -4.08
N LEU A 208 5.77 20.17 -3.23
CA LEU A 208 4.86 19.04 -3.05
C LEU A 208 3.48 19.48 -2.52
N ASP A 209 3.43 20.47 -1.63
CA ASP A 209 2.16 21.01 -1.10
C ASP A 209 1.24 21.54 -2.20
N ALA A 210 1.80 22.29 -3.15
CA ALA A 210 1.03 22.85 -4.28
C ALA A 210 0.48 21.74 -5.18
N ALA A 211 1.28 20.71 -5.47
CA ALA A 211 0.85 19.56 -6.26
C ALA A 211 -0.28 18.79 -5.57
N VAL A 212 -0.16 18.52 -4.27
CA VAL A 212 -1.19 17.81 -3.49
C VAL A 212 -2.45 18.66 -3.36
N PHE A 213 -2.31 19.97 -3.16
CA PHE A 213 -3.47 20.88 -3.08
C PHE A 213 -4.25 20.93 -4.40
N ASP A 214 -3.55 21.00 -5.52
CA ASP A 214 -4.18 20.98 -6.85
C ASP A 214 -4.85 19.62 -7.12
N ALA A 215 -4.17 18.52 -6.92
CA ALA A 215 -4.72 17.18 -7.10
C ALA A 215 -5.98 16.94 -6.27
N LYS A 216 -5.99 17.38 -5.00
CA LYS A 216 -7.16 17.31 -4.13
C LYS A 216 -8.36 18.07 -4.71
N ASN A 217 -8.15 19.28 -5.21
CA ASN A 217 -9.24 20.14 -5.66
C ASN A 217 -9.73 19.80 -7.07
N THR A 218 -8.87 19.24 -7.91
CA THR A 218 -9.17 18.94 -9.31
C THR A 218 -9.71 17.53 -9.48
N LEU A 219 -9.09 16.52 -8.83
CA LEU A 219 -9.38 15.12 -9.09
C LEU A 219 -10.44 14.51 -8.18
N LEU A 220 -10.56 14.98 -6.91
CA LEU A 220 -11.58 14.45 -6.02
C LEU A 220 -12.97 14.97 -6.37
N ASP A 221 -13.98 14.13 -6.21
CA ASP A 221 -15.36 14.57 -6.31
C ASP A 221 -15.67 15.65 -5.28
N SER A 222 -16.53 16.60 -5.65
CA SER A 222 -16.77 17.84 -4.87
C SER A 222 -17.19 17.57 -3.43
N TRP A 223 -17.95 16.52 -3.18
CA TRP A 223 -18.42 16.11 -1.85
C TRP A 223 -17.35 15.41 -1.01
N HIS A 224 -16.28 14.90 -1.64
CA HIS A 224 -15.15 14.29 -0.93
C HIS A 224 -14.02 15.27 -0.60
N ARG A 225 -13.92 16.43 -1.28
CA ARG A 225 -12.79 17.38 -1.12
C ARG A 225 -12.60 17.89 0.31
N LYS A 226 -13.64 17.91 1.11
CA LYS A 226 -13.63 18.37 2.52
C LYS A 226 -13.85 17.22 3.52
N ALA A 227 -13.75 15.99 3.09
CA ALA A 227 -13.92 14.86 3.99
C ALA A 227 -12.80 14.84 5.06
N PRO A 228 -13.16 14.71 6.35
CA PRO A 228 -12.20 14.82 7.46
C PRO A 228 -11.22 13.65 7.56
N ASP A 229 -11.51 12.55 6.90
CA ASP A 229 -10.74 11.32 6.89
C ASP A 229 -9.77 11.19 5.71
N LEU A 230 -9.64 12.26 4.90
CA LEU A 230 -8.66 12.32 3.82
C LEU A 230 -7.24 12.40 4.39
N VAL A 231 -6.36 11.60 3.80
CA VAL A 231 -4.93 11.56 4.10
C VAL A 231 -4.12 11.58 2.81
N VAL A 232 -2.86 11.96 2.94
CA VAL A 232 -1.85 11.84 1.87
C VAL A 232 -0.97 10.64 2.21
N ILE A 233 -0.95 9.65 1.33
CA ILE A 233 -0.08 8.48 1.45
C ILE A 233 1.12 8.68 0.53
N LEU A 234 2.32 8.62 1.08
CA LEU A 234 3.57 8.81 0.34
C LEU A 234 4.72 8.07 1.05
N SER A 235 5.87 8.00 0.39
CA SER A 235 7.10 7.46 0.97
C SER A 235 7.79 8.50 1.89
N SER A 236 8.57 8.02 2.85
CA SER A 236 9.41 8.89 3.68
C SER A 236 10.47 9.63 2.86
N ASP A 237 10.99 8.97 1.83
CA ASP A 237 12.09 9.49 1.00
C ASP A 237 11.62 10.65 0.13
N LEU A 238 10.42 10.58 -0.46
CA LEU A 238 9.82 11.69 -1.19
C LEU A 238 9.60 12.90 -0.29
N LEU A 239 9.09 12.69 0.93
CA LEU A 239 8.90 13.78 1.88
C LEU A 239 10.22 14.43 2.27
N THR A 240 11.20 13.61 2.64
CA THR A 240 12.55 14.08 3.03
C THR A 240 13.18 14.89 1.89
N SER A 241 13.19 14.37 0.67
CA SER A 241 13.74 15.06 -0.49
C SER A 241 13.07 16.40 -0.79
N SER A 242 11.75 16.51 -0.51
CA SER A 242 10.98 17.74 -0.73
C SER A 242 11.19 18.80 0.34
N TYR A 243 11.47 18.41 1.58
CA TYR A 243 11.56 19.34 2.72
C TYR A 243 12.98 19.58 3.23
N PHE A 244 13.92 18.65 2.99
CA PHE A 244 15.29 18.74 3.47
C PHE A 244 16.02 20.04 3.06
N PRO A 245 15.95 20.52 1.80
CA PRO A 245 16.60 21.77 1.41
C PRO A 245 16.09 22.97 2.21
N LYS A 246 14.78 23.01 2.50
CA LYS A 246 14.18 24.08 3.31
C LYS A 246 14.65 24.04 4.76
N LEU A 247 14.75 22.83 5.33
CA LEU A 247 15.18 22.61 6.69
C LEU A 247 16.64 23.01 6.89
N ASN A 248 17.50 22.63 5.94
CA ASN A 248 18.94 22.92 5.96
C ASN A 248 19.22 24.43 5.84
N ALA A 249 18.57 25.11 4.89
CA ALA A 249 18.71 26.55 4.71
C ALA A 249 18.26 27.38 5.93
N LEU A 250 17.21 26.94 6.61
CA LEU A 250 16.70 27.61 7.83
C LEU A 250 17.67 27.47 9.00
N SER A 251 18.38 26.36 9.12
CA SER A 251 19.33 26.11 10.21
C SER A 251 20.58 27.00 10.16
N GLN A 252 20.92 27.52 8.98
CA GLN A 252 22.15 28.31 8.77
C GLN A 252 21.94 29.83 8.90
N THR A 253 20.71 30.33 8.83
CA THR A 253 20.49 31.78 8.56
C THR A 253 19.89 32.58 9.71
N ASN A 254 19.36 31.98 10.79
CA ASN A 254 18.66 32.70 11.86
C ASN A 254 18.97 32.22 13.28
N PRO A 255 19.11 33.14 14.26
CA PRO A 255 19.30 32.76 15.68
C PRO A 255 18.11 32.04 16.31
N ASN A 256 16.91 32.07 15.68
CA ASN A 256 15.72 31.31 16.07
C ASN A 256 15.51 30.08 15.16
N SER A 257 16.55 29.62 14.45
CA SER A 257 16.49 28.54 13.47
C SER A 257 15.95 27.22 14.04
N GLU A 258 16.27 26.88 15.29
CA GLU A 258 15.80 25.67 15.95
C GLU A 258 14.27 25.65 16.14
N LEU A 259 13.67 26.79 16.53
CA LEU A 259 12.21 26.92 16.67
C LEU A 259 11.50 26.84 15.31
N ILE A 260 12.08 27.45 14.27
CA ILE A 260 11.53 27.41 12.91
C ILE A 260 11.70 26.02 12.31
N ALA A 261 12.85 25.38 12.51
CA ALA A 261 13.06 23.99 12.09
C ALA A 261 12.10 23.03 12.81
N ALA A 262 11.88 23.20 14.11
CA ALA A 262 10.91 22.43 14.87
C ALA A 262 9.46 22.62 14.33
N GLN A 263 9.09 23.87 14.03
CA GLN A 263 7.78 24.17 13.41
C GLN A 263 7.64 23.55 12.01
N LEU A 264 8.71 23.52 11.22
CA LEU A 264 8.73 22.90 9.91
C LEU A 264 8.60 21.37 10.02
N ILE A 265 9.28 20.73 10.97
CA ILE A 265 9.15 19.30 11.25
C ILE A 265 7.70 18.96 11.65
N VAL A 266 7.09 19.74 12.54
CA VAL A 266 5.68 19.55 12.93
C VAL A 266 4.75 19.83 11.75
N SER A 267 5.06 20.81 10.88
CA SER A 267 4.25 21.09 9.68
C SER A 267 4.40 20.02 8.60
N SER A 268 5.51 19.27 8.58
CA SER A 268 5.72 18.15 7.64
C SER A 268 4.81 16.95 7.90
N GLU A 269 4.11 16.90 9.04
CA GLU A 269 3.01 15.96 9.28
C GLU A 269 1.78 16.24 8.39
N LYS A 270 1.74 17.39 7.70
CA LYS A 270 0.68 17.77 6.76
C LYS A 270 1.26 18.23 5.44
N VAL A 271 0.75 17.68 4.34
CA VAL A 271 1.09 18.08 2.98
C VAL A 271 -0.18 18.50 2.26
N GLY A 272 -0.18 19.69 1.64
CA GLY A 272 -1.37 20.27 1.01
C GLY A 272 -2.55 20.46 1.96
N GLY A 273 -2.28 20.62 3.26
CA GLY A 273 -3.29 20.77 4.33
C GLY A 273 -3.91 19.44 4.80
N LEU A 274 -3.45 18.28 4.32
CA LEU A 274 -3.91 16.97 4.73
C LEU A 274 -2.86 16.26 5.59
N PRO A 275 -3.27 15.42 6.56
CA PRO A 275 -2.33 14.63 7.35
C PRO A 275 -1.61 13.60 6.47
N VAL A 276 -0.32 13.40 6.75
CA VAL A 276 0.54 12.44 6.06
C VAL A 276 0.46 11.07 6.72
N VAL A 277 0.41 10.03 5.91
CA VAL A 277 0.55 8.65 6.33
C VAL A 277 1.67 8.01 5.52
N PHE A 278 2.70 7.55 6.22
CA PHE A 278 3.75 6.76 5.61
C PHE A 278 3.29 5.31 5.45
N ALA A 279 3.44 4.78 4.26
CA ALA A 279 3.16 3.39 3.98
C ALA A 279 4.47 2.67 3.59
N PRO A 280 4.73 1.49 4.16
CA PRO A 280 5.85 0.67 3.70
C PRO A 280 5.71 0.37 2.20
N TYR A 281 6.84 0.38 1.49
CA TYR A 281 6.90 0.07 0.05
C TYR A 281 6.09 0.97 -0.88
N MET A 282 5.62 2.13 -0.40
CA MET A 282 5.05 3.15 -1.30
C MET A 282 6.15 3.65 -2.25
N PRO A 283 5.91 3.69 -3.59
CA PRO A 283 6.91 4.21 -4.53
C PRO A 283 7.29 5.66 -4.22
N ASP A 284 8.57 6.00 -4.43
CA ASP A 284 9.12 7.31 -4.08
C ASP A 284 8.74 8.43 -5.05
N ASP A 285 8.19 8.07 -6.18
CA ASP A 285 7.73 8.98 -7.23
C ASP A 285 6.20 9.16 -7.25
N CYS A 286 5.50 8.66 -6.25
CA CYS A 286 4.04 8.63 -6.22
C CYS A 286 3.45 9.23 -4.94
N VAL A 287 2.27 9.84 -5.08
CA VAL A 287 1.45 10.32 -3.97
C VAL A 287 0.00 9.92 -4.18
N LEU A 288 -0.59 9.28 -3.19
CA LEU A 288 -2.01 8.91 -3.19
C LEU A 288 -2.78 9.72 -2.13
N ILE A 289 -3.79 10.45 -2.56
CA ILE A 289 -4.72 11.18 -1.69
C ILE A 289 -6.02 10.39 -1.63
N THR A 290 -6.34 9.87 -0.46
CA THR A 290 -7.56 9.08 -0.25
C THR A 290 -7.88 8.97 1.24
N SER A 291 -8.91 8.25 1.59
CA SER A 291 -9.14 7.80 2.96
C SER A 291 -8.57 6.39 3.14
N LEU A 292 -7.96 6.10 4.29
CA LEU A 292 -7.42 4.77 4.56
C LEU A 292 -8.47 3.67 4.45
N LYS A 293 -9.72 3.97 4.85
CA LYS A 293 -10.86 3.05 4.72
C LYS A 293 -11.37 2.89 3.28
N ASN A 294 -10.81 3.60 2.33
CA ASN A 294 -11.08 3.43 0.91
C ASN A 294 -10.18 2.37 0.26
N LEU A 295 -9.13 1.95 0.95
CA LEU A 295 -8.25 0.86 0.54
C LEU A 295 -8.65 -0.41 1.28
N SER A 296 -8.80 -1.50 0.54
CA SER A 296 -9.23 -2.79 1.07
C SER A 296 -8.34 -3.92 0.56
N VAL A 297 -8.15 -4.92 1.40
CA VAL A 297 -7.65 -6.24 1.02
C VAL A 297 -8.80 -7.23 1.20
N TYR A 298 -9.21 -7.87 0.12
CA TYR A 298 -10.22 -8.92 0.16
C TYR A 298 -9.52 -10.28 0.17
N TYR A 299 -9.91 -11.17 1.08
CA TYR A 299 -9.42 -12.54 1.10
C TYR A 299 -10.58 -13.53 1.04
N GLN A 300 -10.42 -14.59 0.25
CA GLN A 300 -11.45 -15.59 0.09
C GLN A 300 -11.47 -16.53 1.30
N LEU A 301 -12.63 -16.58 1.99
CA LEU A 301 -12.85 -17.45 3.14
C LEU A 301 -12.86 -18.92 2.72
N GLY A 302 -12.12 -19.76 3.44
CA GLY A 302 -12.02 -21.19 3.17
C GLY A 302 -11.10 -21.58 1.99
N ALA A 303 -10.44 -20.58 1.34
CA ALA A 303 -9.46 -20.84 0.29
C ALA A 303 -8.02 -20.98 0.84
N LEU A 304 -7.79 -20.63 2.10
CA LEU A 304 -6.48 -20.76 2.73
C LEU A 304 -6.06 -22.23 2.80
N ARG A 305 -4.91 -22.55 2.20
CA ARG A 305 -4.28 -23.86 2.26
C ARG A 305 -2.95 -23.74 2.98
N ARG A 306 -2.62 -24.72 3.79
CA ARG A 306 -1.37 -24.76 4.54
C ARG A 306 -0.75 -26.15 4.54
N THR A 307 0.59 -26.19 4.59
CA THR A 307 1.39 -27.41 4.77
C THR A 307 2.59 -27.02 5.62
N ILE A 308 2.86 -27.75 6.67
CA ILE A 308 4.08 -27.56 7.48
C ILE A 308 4.89 -28.84 7.36
N LYS A 309 6.04 -28.76 6.72
CA LYS A 309 6.88 -29.92 6.39
C LYS A 309 8.31 -29.71 6.84
N GLU A 310 8.86 -30.69 7.51
CA GLU A 310 10.29 -30.75 7.80
C GLU A 310 11.06 -31.15 6.53
N GLU A 311 12.11 -30.40 6.23
CA GLU A 311 13.00 -30.63 5.09
C GLU A 311 14.44 -30.85 5.59
N PRO A 312 14.78 -32.08 6.04
CA PRO A 312 16.09 -32.37 6.63
C PRO A 312 17.24 -32.10 5.68
N GLN A 313 17.03 -32.29 4.36
CA GLN A 313 18.06 -32.05 3.33
C GLN A 313 18.51 -30.57 3.28
N TYR A 314 17.68 -29.66 3.79
CA TYR A 314 17.96 -28.20 3.84
C TYR A 314 18.12 -27.67 5.28
N ASN A 315 18.11 -28.57 6.28
CA ASN A 315 18.16 -28.22 7.71
C ASN A 315 17.12 -27.16 8.12
N ARG A 316 15.87 -27.28 7.62
CA ARG A 316 14.79 -26.32 7.84
C ARG A 316 13.44 -26.99 8.02
N VAL A 317 12.49 -26.20 8.58
CA VAL A 317 11.06 -26.48 8.51
C VAL A 317 10.44 -25.50 7.53
N ALA A 318 9.77 -26.00 6.51
CA ALA A 318 9.05 -25.23 5.51
C ALA A 318 7.58 -25.10 5.90
N ASN A 319 7.03 -23.90 5.77
CA ASN A 319 5.62 -23.59 5.91
C ASN A 319 5.12 -23.05 4.57
N TYR A 320 4.37 -23.86 3.85
CA TYR A 320 3.73 -23.51 2.60
C TYR A 320 2.32 -23.02 2.91
N GLN A 321 2.02 -21.81 2.51
CA GLN A 321 0.71 -21.20 2.73
C GLN A 321 0.25 -20.52 1.46
N SER A 322 -1.00 -20.75 1.04
CA SER A 322 -1.60 -20.03 -0.07
C SER A 322 -2.96 -19.47 0.32
N SER A 323 -3.20 -18.22 -0.06
CA SER A 323 -4.46 -17.50 0.10
C SER A 323 -4.92 -16.96 -1.25
N ASN A 324 -6.21 -16.72 -1.41
CA ASN A 324 -6.73 -16.00 -2.56
C ASN A 324 -7.07 -14.58 -2.12
N ASP A 325 -6.30 -13.62 -2.61
CA ASP A 325 -6.39 -12.22 -2.20
C ASP A 325 -6.67 -11.29 -3.39
N ASP A 326 -7.29 -10.14 -3.13
CA ASP A 326 -7.44 -9.04 -4.07
C ASP A 326 -7.29 -7.70 -3.36
N PHE A 327 -6.73 -6.71 -4.06
CA PHE A 327 -6.50 -5.35 -3.56
C PHE A 327 -7.55 -4.43 -4.19
N VAL A 328 -8.43 -3.86 -3.38
CA VAL A 328 -9.61 -3.14 -3.86
C VAL A 328 -9.55 -1.67 -3.44
N VAL A 329 -9.85 -0.79 -4.39
CA VAL A 329 -10.19 0.61 -4.14
C VAL A 329 -11.71 0.70 -4.15
N GLU A 330 -12.33 1.07 -3.02
CA GLU A 330 -13.78 0.99 -2.86
C GLU A 330 -14.50 2.06 -3.67
N ASP A 331 -14.05 3.31 -3.53
CA ASP A 331 -14.61 4.47 -4.22
C ASP A 331 -13.49 5.26 -4.92
N TYR A 332 -13.46 5.21 -6.24
CA TYR A 332 -12.51 6.00 -7.01
C TYR A 332 -12.79 7.50 -6.94
N GLY A 333 -14.04 7.93 -6.67
CA GLY A 333 -14.40 9.33 -6.46
C GLY A 333 -13.69 9.99 -5.28
N LYS A 334 -13.22 9.16 -4.35
CA LYS A 334 -12.45 9.56 -3.16
C LYS A 334 -10.94 9.36 -3.33
N CYS A 335 -10.46 9.15 -4.57
CA CYS A 335 -9.04 8.97 -4.88
C CYS A 335 -8.53 10.11 -5.78
N ALA A 336 -7.35 10.63 -5.46
CA ALA A 336 -6.55 11.46 -6.36
C ALA A 336 -5.11 10.92 -6.33
N PHE A 337 -4.54 10.69 -7.49
CA PHE A 337 -3.24 10.05 -7.61
C PHE A 337 -2.28 10.93 -8.41
N ILE A 338 -1.10 11.16 -7.88
CA ILE A 338 0.01 11.83 -8.56
C ILE A 338 1.03 10.75 -8.88
N ASP A 339 1.34 10.56 -10.16
CA ASP A 339 2.17 9.48 -10.68
C ASP A 339 3.38 10.04 -11.44
N GLY A 340 4.58 9.56 -11.13
CA GLY A 340 5.81 9.99 -11.77
C GLY A 340 6.24 11.41 -11.35
N ILE A 341 6.43 11.62 -10.04
CA ILE A 341 6.97 12.85 -9.50
C ILE A 341 8.49 12.84 -9.69
N THR A 342 9.01 13.90 -10.29
CA THR A 342 10.43 14.14 -10.47
C THR A 342 10.81 15.53 -9.99
N PHE A 343 12.08 15.75 -9.67
CA PHE A 343 12.60 17.10 -9.44
C PHE A 343 13.17 17.64 -10.76
N ALA A 344 12.98 18.92 -11.00
CA ALA A 344 13.49 19.58 -12.21
C ALA A 344 15.02 19.51 -12.23
N GLU A 345 15.59 19.14 -13.38
CA GLU A 345 17.03 19.14 -13.56
C GLU A 345 17.49 20.53 -14.06
N ALA A 346 18.67 20.99 -13.57
CA ALA A 346 19.30 22.17 -14.12
C ALA A 346 19.64 21.90 -15.60
N ALA A 347 19.29 22.83 -16.48
CA ALA A 347 19.74 22.76 -17.85
C ALA A 347 21.28 22.64 -17.85
N PRO A 348 21.88 21.73 -18.64
CA PRO A 348 23.33 21.68 -18.77
C PRO A 348 23.82 23.07 -19.15
N ALA A 349 24.80 23.61 -18.42
CA ALA A 349 25.40 24.90 -18.71
C ALA A 349 25.82 24.88 -20.19
N SER A 350 25.15 25.67 -21.01
CA SER A 350 25.60 25.88 -22.39
C SER A 350 27.03 26.43 -22.30
N LEU A 351 28.00 25.66 -22.78
CA LEU A 351 29.35 26.15 -22.98
C LEU A 351 29.22 27.38 -23.90
N SER A 352 29.27 28.55 -23.28
CA SER A 352 29.45 29.78 -24.03
C SER A 352 30.82 29.66 -24.73
N VAL A 353 30.81 29.32 -26.00
CA VAL A 353 31.97 29.48 -26.88
C VAL A 353 32.17 30.99 -26.92
N GLU A 354 33.12 31.51 -26.14
CA GLU A 354 33.62 32.88 -26.34
C GLU A 354 34.12 32.94 -27.77
N PRO A 355 33.67 33.93 -28.56
CA PRO A 355 34.24 34.13 -29.89
C PRO A 355 35.70 34.50 -29.72
N ASP A 356 36.56 33.73 -30.40
CA ASP A 356 38.01 33.92 -30.46
C ASP A 356 38.28 35.30 -31.11
N GLU A 357 38.61 36.30 -30.30
CA GLU A 357 38.93 37.68 -30.73
C GLU A 357 40.34 37.81 -31.36
N ASN A 358 40.93 36.73 -31.92
CA ASN A 358 42.23 36.74 -32.53
C ASN A 358 42.27 36.22 -33.99
N ALA A 359 41.40 36.73 -34.82
CA ALA A 359 41.57 36.57 -36.29
C ALA A 359 41.62 37.96 -36.97
N GLY A 360 42.76 38.64 -36.81
CA GLY A 360 42.97 39.93 -37.46
C GLY A 360 44.38 40.53 -37.22
N ALA A 361 45.37 39.98 -37.87
CA ALA A 361 46.63 40.72 -38.23
C ALA A 361 47.26 40.07 -39.46
#